data_9c1981c1c673a0ab47b62449fe421288
#
_entry.id   9c1981c1c673a0ab47b62449fe421288
#
_cell.length_a   1.000
_cell.length_b   1.000
_cell.length_c   1.000
_cell.angle_alpha   90.00
_cell.angle_beta   90.00
_cell.angle_gamma   90.00
#
_symmetry.space_group_name_H-M   'P 1'
#
loop_
_entity.id
_entity.type
_entity.pdbx_description
1 polymer ?
#
loop_
_entity_poly.entity_id
_entity_poly.type
_entity_poly.pdbx_seq_one_letter_code
_entity_poly.pdbx_strand_id
1 'polypeptide(L)'
;MIELIKGGGVTSAKGFSAGATYAGLKTESDTFDLGILLSDRSANAAATFTTNSVESPSVTASRRRNERGTARGVVANSGCANCSVGSQGLTDAEELTELAGNHVGVASEDLFVASTGMIGVELPMALL
;
A
#
# COMPACT_ATOMS: atom_id res chain seq x y z
N MET A 1 19.14 -13.72 -20.73
CA MET A 1 19.92 -13.87 -19.49
C MET A 1 19.40 -12.83 -18.52
N ILE A 2 19.08 -13.22 -17.28
CA ILE A 2 18.65 -12.27 -16.23
C ILE A 2 19.92 -11.85 -15.50
N GLU A 3 20.18 -10.54 -15.42
CA GLU A 3 21.29 -9.98 -14.67
C GLU A 3 20.77 -9.38 -13.37
N LEU A 4 21.38 -9.77 -12.24
CA LEU A 4 21.01 -9.27 -10.94
C LEU A 4 21.84 -8.03 -10.59
N ILE A 5 21.16 -6.97 -10.16
CA ILE A 5 21.80 -5.75 -9.66
C ILE A 5 22.24 -6.00 -8.22
N LYS A 6 23.55 -6.03 -7.98
CA LYS A 6 24.09 -6.19 -6.62
C LYS A 6 23.68 -5.03 -5.74
N GLY A 7 23.01 -5.32 -4.61
CA GLY A 7 22.47 -4.29 -3.72
C GLY A 7 21.25 -3.57 -4.27
N GLY A 8 20.60 -4.11 -5.29
CA GLY A 8 19.39 -3.56 -5.86
C GLY A 8 18.19 -3.66 -4.91
N GLY A 9 17.25 -2.73 -5.05
CA GLY A 9 16.00 -2.66 -4.30
C GLY A 9 14.88 -2.05 -5.12
N VAL A 10 13.76 -1.72 -4.49
CA VAL A 10 12.56 -1.19 -5.15
C VAL A 10 12.79 0.13 -5.89
N THR A 11 13.84 0.87 -5.53
CA THR A 11 14.22 2.14 -6.15
C THR A 11 15.35 2.00 -7.18
N SER A 12 15.77 0.78 -7.53
CA SER A 12 16.80 0.57 -8.56
C SER A 12 16.31 0.95 -9.96
N ALA A 13 15.02 0.88 -10.22
CA ALA A 13 14.43 1.39 -11.44
C ALA A 13 14.38 2.92 -11.40
N LYS A 14 14.84 3.57 -12.50
CA LYS A 14 14.80 5.04 -12.61
C LYS A 14 13.36 5.53 -12.56
N GLY A 15 13.13 6.65 -11.87
CA GLY A 15 11.83 7.27 -11.76
C GLY A 15 10.98 6.69 -10.61
N PHE A 16 11.58 5.88 -9.73
CA PHE A 16 10.93 5.42 -8.52
C PHE A 16 11.64 5.92 -7.27
N SER A 17 10.85 6.34 -6.29
CA SER A 17 11.30 6.71 -4.95
C SER A 17 10.49 5.93 -3.90
N ALA A 18 11.09 5.72 -2.74
CA ALA A 18 10.41 5.06 -1.63
C ALA A 18 10.78 5.75 -0.32
N GLY A 19 9.84 5.73 0.61
CA GLY A 19 10.02 6.16 1.98
C GLY A 19 9.32 5.21 2.94
N ALA A 20 9.81 5.12 4.16
CA ALA A 20 9.17 4.35 5.22
C ALA A 20 9.39 5.01 6.57
N THR A 21 8.46 4.76 7.49
CA THR A 21 8.51 5.29 8.86
C THR A 21 7.93 4.28 9.84
N TYR A 22 8.15 4.52 11.10
CA TYR A 22 7.45 3.87 12.20
C TYR A 22 6.22 4.72 12.56
N ALA A 23 5.04 4.18 12.31
CA ALA A 23 3.76 4.81 12.65
C ALA A 23 3.19 4.29 13.99
N GLY A 24 3.72 3.22 14.54
CA GLY A 24 3.26 2.63 15.79
C GLY A 24 2.28 1.47 15.64
N LEU A 25 2.18 0.89 14.45
CA LEU A 25 1.37 -0.31 14.20
C LEU A 25 2.01 -1.56 14.81
N LYS A 26 3.32 -1.58 14.94
CA LYS A 26 4.07 -2.62 15.62
C LYS A 26 4.51 -2.13 17.00
N THR A 27 4.69 -3.07 17.92
CA THR A 27 5.17 -2.76 19.28
C THR A 27 6.66 -2.38 19.33
N GLU A 28 7.43 -2.78 18.31
CA GLU A 28 8.88 -2.56 18.22
C GLU A 28 9.15 -1.27 17.44
N SER A 29 9.58 -0.24 18.14
CA SER A 29 9.79 1.12 17.60
C SER A 29 10.95 1.27 16.63
N ASP A 30 11.80 0.26 16.48
CA ASP A 30 12.93 0.23 15.55
C ASP A 30 12.60 -0.40 14.18
N THR A 31 11.34 -0.83 14.01
CA THR A 31 10.86 -1.51 12.80
C THR A 31 9.88 -0.61 12.06
N PHE A 32 10.21 -0.21 10.83
CA PHE A 32 9.26 0.52 9.99
C PHE A 32 8.02 -0.33 9.72
N ASP A 33 6.87 0.32 9.78
CA ASP A 33 5.57 -0.33 9.64
C ASP A 33 4.60 0.40 8.69
N LEU A 34 5.00 1.56 8.18
CA LEU A 34 4.32 2.29 7.12
C LEU A 34 5.33 2.68 6.05
N GLY A 35 4.99 2.46 4.78
CA GLY A 35 5.87 2.80 3.67
C GLY A 35 5.10 3.17 2.41
N ILE A 36 5.77 3.88 1.52
CA ILE A 36 5.25 4.27 0.23
C ILE A 36 6.31 4.08 -0.85
N LEU A 37 5.90 3.58 -2.00
CA LEU A 37 6.68 3.54 -3.24
C LEU A 37 5.96 4.41 -4.27
N LEU A 38 6.69 5.32 -4.89
CA LEU A 38 6.14 6.26 -5.88
C LEU A 38 6.88 6.19 -7.20
N SER A 39 6.14 6.34 -8.29
CA SER A 39 6.66 6.70 -9.61
C SER A 39 6.64 8.22 -9.75
N ASP A 40 7.64 8.79 -10.42
CA ASP A 40 7.73 10.23 -10.72
C ASP A 40 6.66 10.70 -11.71
N ARG A 41 6.00 9.77 -12.39
CA ARG A 41 4.93 9.99 -13.38
C ARG A 41 3.89 8.88 -13.31
N SER A 42 2.73 9.08 -13.96
CA SER A 42 1.77 8.00 -14.18
C SER A 42 2.44 6.88 -14.97
N ALA A 43 2.36 5.66 -14.45
CA ALA A 43 2.94 4.46 -15.04
C ALA A 43 1.84 3.47 -15.40
N ASN A 44 2.05 2.66 -16.44
CA ASN A 44 1.18 1.53 -16.72
C ASN A 44 1.25 0.55 -15.53
N ALA A 45 0.10 0.11 -15.07
CA ALA A 45 -0.04 -0.78 -13.94
C ALA A 45 -0.81 -2.05 -14.34
N ALA A 46 -0.32 -3.18 -13.87
CA ALA A 46 -1.01 -4.45 -13.98
C ALA A 46 -0.80 -5.22 -12.68
N ALA A 47 -1.86 -5.83 -12.17
CA ALA A 47 -1.82 -6.57 -10.92
C ALA A 47 -2.57 -7.89 -11.04
N THR A 48 -2.15 -8.85 -10.23
CA THR A 48 -2.86 -10.09 -10.00
C THR A 48 -3.39 -10.09 -8.57
N PHE A 49 -4.59 -10.61 -8.39
CA PHE A 49 -5.28 -10.62 -7.12
C PHE A 49 -5.70 -12.04 -6.75
N THR A 50 -5.94 -12.26 -5.47
CA THR A 50 -6.43 -13.53 -4.96
C THR A 50 -7.78 -13.91 -5.60
N THR A 51 -8.00 -15.21 -5.76
CA THR A 51 -9.30 -15.80 -6.11
C THR A 51 -10.08 -16.26 -4.88
N ASN A 52 -9.57 -16.01 -3.68
CA ASN A 52 -10.25 -16.32 -2.42
C ASN A 52 -11.55 -15.53 -2.34
N SER A 53 -12.62 -16.17 -1.91
CA SER A 53 -13.92 -15.53 -1.69
C SER A 53 -13.92 -14.54 -0.51
N VAL A 54 -12.96 -14.67 0.39
CA VAL A 54 -12.75 -13.75 1.52
C VAL A 54 -11.47 -12.96 1.23
N GLU A 55 -11.63 -11.87 0.50
CA GLU A 55 -10.50 -10.96 0.22
C GLU A 55 -10.47 -9.80 1.24
N SER A 56 -9.28 -9.25 1.46
CA SER A 56 -9.16 -8.08 2.33
C SER A 56 -9.68 -6.82 1.65
N PRO A 57 -10.18 -5.85 2.41
CA PRO A 57 -10.57 -4.54 1.89
C PRO A 57 -9.46 -3.82 1.10
N SER A 58 -8.20 -3.96 1.50
CA SER A 58 -7.05 -3.41 0.77
C SER A 58 -6.91 -4.04 -0.63
N VAL A 59 -7.20 -5.34 -0.77
CA VAL A 59 -7.24 -6.02 -2.08
C VAL A 59 -8.41 -5.49 -2.91
N THR A 60 -9.59 -5.35 -2.33
CA THR A 60 -10.77 -4.80 -3.01
C THR A 60 -10.52 -3.39 -3.53
N ALA A 61 -9.96 -2.49 -2.70
CA ALA A 61 -9.61 -1.12 -3.09
C ALA A 61 -8.59 -1.11 -4.24
N SER A 62 -7.51 -1.89 -4.12
CA SER A 62 -6.47 -1.97 -5.14
C SER A 62 -6.96 -2.58 -6.45
N ARG A 63 -7.86 -3.58 -6.40
CA ARG A 63 -8.48 -4.18 -7.59
C ARG A 63 -9.28 -3.15 -8.38
N ARG A 64 -10.13 -2.35 -7.71
CA ARG A 64 -10.90 -1.27 -8.36
C ARG A 64 -10.01 -0.25 -9.04
N ARG A 65 -8.90 0.14 -8.40
CA ARG A 65 -7.94 1.10 -8.95
C ARG A 65 -7.18 0.54 -10.15
N ASN A 66 -6.87 -0.76 -10.13
CA ASN A 66 -6.18 -1.43 -11.24
C ASN A 66 -6.99 -1.45 -12.55
N GLU A 67 -8.33 -1.29 -12.49
CA GLU A 67 -9.18 -1.18 -13.68
C GLU A 67 -8.82 0.02 -14.57
N ARG A 68 -8.18 1.05 -14.02
CA ARG A 68 -7.69 2.21 -14.75
C ARG A 68 -6.45 1.91 -15.61
N GLY A 69 -5.75 0.80 -15.33
CA GLY A 69 -4.53 0.40 -16.05
C GLY A 69 -3.32 1.29 -15.80
N THR A 70 -3.43 2.29 -14.91
CA THR A 70 -2.34 3.21 -14.55
C THR A 70 -2.30 3.44 -13.05
N ALA A 71 -1.10 3.73 -12.52
CA ALA A 71 -0.90 4.11 -11.13
C ALA A 71 0.32 5.02 -10.96
N ARG A 72 0.41 5.66 -9.81
CA ARG A 72 1.55 6.45 -9.36
C ARG A 72 2.34 5.75 -8.26
N GLY A 73 1.74 4.81 -7.55
CA GLY A 73 2.45 4.14 -6.46
C GLY A 73 1.61 3.17 -5.63
N VAL A 74 2.18 2.78 -4.51
CA VAL A 74 1.54 1.95 -3.50
C VAL A 74 1.91 2.44 -2.12
N VAL A 75 0.91 2.57 -1.24
CA VAL A 75 1.10 2.71 0.20
C VAL A 75 0.93 1.34 0.86
N ALA A 76 1.82 1.02 1.77
CA ALA A 76 1.83 -0.29 2.44
C ALA A 76 2.01 -0.13 3.94
N ASN A 77 1.25 -0.90 4.71
CA ASN A 77 1.46 -1.02 6.15
C ASN A 77 1.74 -2.46 6.58
N SER A 78 2.41 -2.59 7.72
CA SER A 78 2.74 -3.86 8.36
C SER A 78 2.40 -3.78 9.86
N GLY A 79 1.76 -4.81 10.39
CA GLY A 79 1.29 -4.86 11.79
C GLY A 79 -0.21 -5.11 11.89
N CYS A 80 -1.00 -4.56 10.96
CA CYS A 80 -2.43 -4.79 10.85
C CYS A 80 -2.80 -5.14 9.40
N ALA A 81 -3.49 -6.25 9.20
CA ALA A 81 -3.78 -6.80 7.87
C ALA A 81 -5.01 -6.18 7.21
N ASN A 82 -5.79 -5.40 7.94
CA ASN A 82 -7.08 -4.87 7.45
C ASN A 82 -7.96 -5.98 6.85
N CYS A 83 -8.07 -7.11 7.56
CA CYS A 83 -8.83 -8.28 7.13
C CYS A 83 -9.86 -8.67 8.17
N SER A 84 -11.04 -9.15 7.73
CA SER A 84 -12.13 -9.61 8.59
C SER A 84 -12.64 -8.54 9.57
N VAL A 85 -12.67 -7.29 9.12
CA VAL A 85 -13.09 -6.11 9.90
C VAL A 85 -14.37 -5.46 9.35
N GLY A 86 -15.11 -6.19 8.52
CA GLY A 86 -16.38 -5.72 7.95
C GLY A 86 -16.18 -4.55 6.95
N SER A 87 -17.20 -3.70 6.84
CA SER A 87 -17.21 -2.58 5.90
C SER A 87 -16.21 -1.47 6.29
N GLN A 88 -15.89 -1.35 7.58
CA GLN A 88 -14.95 -0.34 8.06
C GLN A 88 -13.59 -0.48 7.39
N GLY A 89 -13.12 -1.70 7.16
CA GLY A 89 -11.83 -1.91 6.51
C GLY A 89 -11.70 -1.32 5.11
N LEU A 90 -12.81 -1.20 4.34
CA LEU A 90 -12.76 -0.53 3.05
C LEU A 90 -12.65 0.99 3.22
N THR A 91 -13.38 1.56 4.17
CA THR A 91 -13.26 2.97 4.55
C THR A 91 -11.81 3.30 4.96
N ASP A 92 -11.22 2.47 5.83
CA ASP A 92 -9.85 2.66 6.29
C ASP A 92 -8.82 2.54 5.14
N ALA A 93 -9.02 1.61 4.21
CA ALA A 93 -8.14 1.47 3.04
C ALA A 93 -8.21 2.69 2.12
N GLU A 94 -9.40 3.25 1.91
CA GLU A 94 -9.60 4.48 1.13
C GLU A 94 -8.99 5.69 1.84
N GLU A 95 -9.23 5.85 3.14
CA GLU A 95 -8.68 6.93 3.96
C GLU A 95 -7.13 6.88 4.01
N LEU A 96 -6.53 5.69 4.15
CA LEU A 96 -5.08 5.53 4.13
C LEU A 96 -4.47 6.02 2.81
N THR A 97 -5.10 5.71 1.68
CA THR A 97 -4.62 6.20 0.38
C THR A 97 -4.86 7.68 0.19
N GLU A 98 -5.94 8.24 0.76
CA GLU A 98 -6.20 9.68 0.74
C GLU A 98 -5.14 10.44 1.56
N LEU A 99 -4.86 10.00 2.77
CA LEU A 99 -3.82 10.58 3.63
C LEU A 99 -2.44 10.52 2.95
N ALA A 100 -2.08 9.35 2.42
CA ALA A 100 -0.83 9.17 1.70
C ALA A 100 -0.76 10.07 0.46
N GLY A 101 -1.83 10.10 -0.34
CA GLY A 101 -1.92 10.92 -1.55
C GLY A 101 -1.77 12.41 -1.27
N ASN A 102 -2.46 12.91 -0.25
CA ASN A 102 -2.35 14.29 0.20
C ASN A 102 -0.92 14.64 0.65
N HIS A 103 -0.25 13.71 1.34
CA HIS A 103 1.11 13.92 1.82
C HIS A 103 2.15 14.02 0.68
N VAL A 104 1.97 13.21 -0.37
CA VAL A 104 2.93 13.13 -1.49
C VAL A 104 2.50 13.89 -2.74
N GLY A 105 1.34 14.55 -2.72
CA GLY A 105 0.82 15.33 -3.86
C GLY A 105 0.35 14.47 -5.03
N VAL A 106 -0.26 13.31 -4.75
CA VAL A 106 -0.77 12.36 -5.75
C VAL A 106 -2.24 12.06 -5.44
N ALA A 107 -3.06 11.93 -6.47
CA ALA A 107 -4.47 11.55 -6.27
C ALA A 107 -4.57 10.15 -5.63
N SER A 108 -5.46 9.97 -4.67
CA SER A 108 -5.63 8.70 -3.94
C SER A 108 -5.97 7.53 -4.87
N GLU A 109 -6.69 7.79 -5.94
CA GLU A 109 -7.06 6.80 -6.97
C GLU A 109 -5.85 6.28 -7.77
N ASP A 110 -4.73 7.00 -7.74
CA ASP A 110 -3.47 6.60 -8.38
C ASP A 110 -2.56 5.80 -7.45
N LEU A 111 -2.98 5.56 -6.21
CA LEU A 111 -2.24 4.77 -5.23
C LEU A 111 -2.92 3.43 -4.96
N PHE A 112 -2.20 2.34 -5.11
CA PHE A 112 -2.60 1.06 -4.55
C PHE A 112 -2.39 1.05 -3.03
N VAL A 113 -3.09 0.15 -2.35
CA VAL A 113 -2.93 -0.08 -0.91
C VAL A 113 -2.64 -1.55 -0.63
N ALA A 114 -1.70 -1.79 0.27
CA ALA A 114 -1.34 -3.13 0.71
C ALA A 114 -1.21 -3.15 2.24
N SER A 115 -1.89 -4.09 2.89
CA SER A 115 -1.87 -4.21 4.35
C SER A 115 -1.53 -5.64 4.75
N THR A 116 -0.69 -5.79 5.76
CA THR A 116 -0.33 -7.10 6.31
C THR A 116 -0.19 -7.04 7.83
N GLY A 117 -0.36 -8.19 8.49
CA GLY A 117 -0.21 -8.31 9.94
C GLY A 117 -1.38 -9.00 10.60
N MET A 118 -1.85 -8.47 11.72
CA MET A 118 -2.93 -9.04 12.53
C MET A 118 -4.27 -8.96 11.78
N ILE A 119 -5.02 -10.06 11.79
CA ILE A 119 -6.36 -10.19 11.19
C ILE A 119 -7.42 -9.93 12.25
N GLY A 120 -8.57 -9.35 11.86
CA GLY A 120 -9.71 -9.12 12.77
C GLY A 120 -9.55 -7.88 13.66
N VAL A 121 -8.57 -7.04 13.35
CA VAL A 121 -8.35 -5.75 13.99
C VAL A 121 -8.43 -4.66 12.93
N GLU A 122 -9.20 -3.61 13.18
CA GLU A 122 -9.29 -2.43 12.32
C GLU A 122 -7.96 -1.69 12.26
N LEU A 123 -7.70 -1.01 11.15
CA LEU A 123 -6.53 -0.13 11.04
C LEU A 123 -6.64 0.99 12.08
N PRO A 124 -5.61 1.21 12.89
CA PRO A 124 -5.61 2.32 13.86
C PRO A 124 -5.32 3.65 13.14
N MET A 125 -6.31 4.15 12.40
CA MET A 125 -6.18 5.32 11.51
C MET A 125 -5.62 6.57 12.22
N ALA A 126 -5.81 6.69 13.54
CA ALA A 126 -5.22 7.78 14.34
C ALA A 126 -3.67 7.75 14.39
N LEU A 127 -3.04 6.65 14.02
CA LEU A 127 -1.59 6.49 13.96
C LEU A 127 -1.04 6.68 12.53
N LEU A 128 -1.90 6.62 11.54
CA LEU A 128 -1.55 6.67 10.12
C LEU A 128 -1.79 8.05 9.53
#